data_c60dd4add2b14fef95e3adadfbf46058
#
_entry.id   c60dd4add2b14fef95e3adadfbf46058
#
_cell.length_a   1.000
_cell.length_b   1.000
_cell.length_c   1.000
_cell.angle_alpha   90.00
_cell.angle_beta   90.00
_cell.angle_gamma   90.00
#
_symmetry.space_group_name_H-M   'P 1'
#
loop_
_entity.id
_entity.type
_entity.pdbx_description
1 polymer ?
#
loop_
_entity_poly.entity_id
_entity_poly.type
_entity_poly.pdbx_seq_one_letter_code
_entity_poly.pdbx_strand_id
1 'polypeptide(L)'
;PGSSVLGIAYAQMFTDNIYGGVNIKLYSSTISNLSATGMCFDAGVQYVAGKTRDFRFGITLRNIGPSFGYKGDGLAVVMPVDWGTYANTFNVRAQAFELPTQLAIGLSKDFSMPGKQKVTVAGNFISNSFKKDQFTVGGQYNFRDQFFVRGSYAFFDNRLDGLATEALSGPAMGFTFKTPMGATTKFALDYGYRLTNTAFGGIHTVGIGLDL
;
A
#
# COMPACT_ATOMS: atom_id res chain seq x y z
N PRO A 1 -20.42 -6.77 -5.39
CA PRO A 1 -19.66 -6.27 -4.25
C PRO A 1 -18.98 -4.97 -4.62
N GLY A 2 -18.99 -4.00 -3.70
CA GLY A 2 -18.32 -2.73 -3.84
C GLY A 2 -17.55 -2.38 -2.57
N SER A 3 -16.42 -1.70 -2.72
CA SER A 3 -15.67 -1.16 -1.58
C SER A 3 -15.20 0.25 -1.90
N SER A 4 -15.23 1.11 -0.90
CA SER A 4 -14.74 2.49 -0.98
C SER A 4 -13.93 2.84 0.24
N VAL A 5 -12.92 3.69 0.04
CA VAL A 5 -12.09 4.22 1.12
C VAL A 5 -12.01 5.74 0.92
N LEU A 6 -12.39 6.47 1.94
CA LEU A 6 -12.22 7.91 2.00
C LEU A 6 -11.14 8.23 3.04
N GLY A 7 -10.12 8.99 2.65
CA GLY A 7 -9.01 9.35 3.53
C GLY A 7 -8.80 10.85 3.62
N ILE A 8 -8.48 11.33 4.82
CA ILE A 8 -8.05 12.70 5.09
C ILE A 8 -6.68 12.63 5.74
N ALA A 9 -5.68 13.25 5.10
CA ALA A 9 -4.31 13.23 5.56
C ALA A 9 -3.84 14.63 5.98
N TYR A 10 -3.05 14.67 7.04
CA TYR A 10 -2.32 15.84 7.47
C TYR A 10 -0.84 15.50 7.65
N ALA A 11 0.04 16.33 7.11
CA ALA A 11 1.48 16.17 7.25
C ALA A 11 2.13 17.49 7.58
N GLN A 12 3.15 17.44 8.44
CA GLN A 12 3.89 18.60 8.90
C GLN A 12 5.39 18.30 9.00
N MET A 13 6.18 19.31 8.75
CA MET A 13 7.60 19.33 9.07
C MET A 13 7.76 19.81 10.52
N PHE A 14 8.31 18.96 11.39
CA PHE A 14 8.56 19.28 12.79
C PHE A 14 9.90 19.99 12.99
N THR A 15 10.89 19.54 12.25
CA THR A 15 12.22 20.16 12.16
C THR A 15 12.70 20.05 10.73
N ASP A 16 13.82 20.71 10.41
CA ASP A 16 14.41 20.67 9.06
C ASP A 16 14.66 19.25 8.55
N ASN A 17 14.76 18.29 9.47
CA ASN A 17 15.11 16.90 9.17
C ASN A 17 13.99 15.91 9.47
N ILE A 18 12.95 16.29 10.21
CA ILE A 18 11.89 15.37 10.67
C ILE A 18 10.55 15.82 10.11
N TYR A 19 9.92 14.91 9.39
CA TYR A 19 8.57 15.03 8.84
C TYR A 19 7.68 13.99 9.48
N GLY A 20 6.46 14.36 9.80
CA GLY A 20 5.46 13.44 10.31
C GLY A 20 4.12 13.66 9.67
N GLY A 21 3.33 12.63 9.61
CA GLY A 21 1.99 12.69 9.04
C GLY A 21 1.07 11.65 9.63
N VAL A 22 -0.20 11.96 9.60
CA VAL A 22 -1.30 11.09 9.99
C VAL A 22 -2.36 11.08 8.91
N ASN A 23 -3.05 9.96 8.76
CA ASN A 23 -4.14 9.80 7.82
C ASN A 23 -5.29 9.07 8.52
N ILE A 24 -6.50 9.61 8.42
CA ILE A 24 -7.72 8.99 8.92
C ILE A 24 -8.46 8.45 7.72
N LYS A 25 -8.83 7.16 7.75
CA LYS A 25 -9.52 6.49 6.66
C LYS A 25 -10.87 5.95 7.14
N LEU A 26 -11.89 6.22 6.35
CA LEU A 26 -13.20 5.58 6.47
C LEU A 26 -13.31 4.52 5.38
N TYR A 27 -13.49 3.30 5.80
CA TYR A 27 -13.67 2.13 4.94
C TYR A 27 -15.14 1.76 4.89
N SER A 28 -15.68 1.53 3.70
CA SER A 28 -17.03 1.02 3.49
C SER A 28 -17.00 -0.10 2.48
N SER A 29 -17.65 -1.20 2.80
CA SER A 29 -17.80 -2.34 1.91
C SER A 29 -19.25 -2.78 1.88
N THR A 30 -19.77 -3.06 0.69
CA THR A 30 -21.15 -3.50 0.48
C THR A 30 -21.16 -4.77 -0.37
N ILE A 31 -21.86 -5.79 0.11
CA ILE A 31 -22.04 -7.07 -0.59
C ILE A 31 -23.55 -7.39 -0.55
N SER A 32 -24.25 -7.25 -1.69
CA SER A 32 -25.70 -7.38 -1.73
C SER A 32 -26.39 -6.50 -0.66
N ASN A 33 -27.12 -7.11 0.26
CA ASN A 33 -27.86 -6.45 1.35
C ASN A 33 -27.04 -6.33 2.65
N LEU A 34 -25.72 -6.54 2.58
CA LEU A 34 -24.83 -6.43 3.71
C LEU A 34 -23.90 -5.24 3.53
N SER A 35 -23.68 -4.50 4.59
CA SER A 35 -22.73 -3.38 4.63
C SER A 35 -21.81 -3.51 5.85
N ALA A 36 -20.54 -3.15 5.65
CA ALA A 36 -19.57 -3.01 6.71
C ALA A 36 -18.91 -1.65 6.62
N THR A 37 -18.85 -0.93 7.73
CA THR A 37 -18.19 0.37 7.81
C THR A 37 -17.22 0.36 8.98
N GLY A 38 -16.01 0.84 8.75
CA GLY A 38 -14.97 0.93 9.76
C GLY A 38 -14.11 2.16 9.57
N MET A 39 -13.37 2.51 10.62
CA MET A 39 -12.42 3.61 10.63
C MET A 39 -11.04 3.07 11.00
N CYS A 40 -10.00 3.54 10.29
CA CYS A 40 -8.62 3.23 10.62
C CYS A 40 -7.71 4.44 10.44
N PHE A 41 -6.56 4.37 11.08
CA PHE A 41 -5.55 5.42 11.12
C PHE A 41 -4.24 4.91 10.53
N ASP A 42 -3.56 5.79 9.82
CA ASP A 42 -2.16 5.60 9.45
C ASP A 42 -1.35 6.71 10.13
N ALA A 43 -0.14 6.41 10.52
CA ALA A 43 0.82 7.38 11.03
C ALA A 43 2.21 7.06 10.47
N GLY A 44 2.99 8.09 10.22
CA GLY A 44 4.35 7.90 9.74
C GLY A 44 5.27 9.06 10.09
N VAL A 45 6.53 8.72 10.25
CA VAL A 45 7.62 9.68 10.49
C VAL A 45 8.72 9.40 9.48
N GLN A 46 9.26 10.47 8.91
CA GLN A 46 10.41 10.42 8.01
C GLN A 46 11.53 11.33 8.56
N TYR A 47 12.73 10.78 8.61
CA TYR A 47 13.95 11.50 8.92
C TYR A 47 14.80 11.65 7.67
N VAL A 48 15.25 12.86 7.39
CA VAL A 48 16.08 13.20 6.24
C VAL A 48 17.42 13.72 6.76
N ALA A 49 18.52 13.07 6.38
CA ALA A 49 19.87 13.39 6.85
C ALA A 49 20.83 13.62 5.66
N GLY A 50 22.04 14.07 6.02
CA GLY A 50 23.11 14.37 5.07
C GLY A 50 23.14 15.85 4.67
N LYS A 51 24.33 16.33 4.29
CA LYS A 51 24.54 17.73 3.85
C LYS A 51 23.71 18.08 2.62
N THR A 52 23.45 17.10 1.77
CA THR A 52 22.66 17.20 0.53
C THR A 52 21.26 16.58 0.66
N ARG A 53 20.83 16.23 1.91
CA ARG A 53 19.54 15.57 2.19
C ARG A 53 19.38 14.26 1.42
N ASP A 54 20.48 13.53 1.29
CA ASP A 54 20.63 12.35 0.45
C ASP A 54 20.25 11.05 1.15
N PHE A 55 20.18 11.05 2.47
CA PHE A 55 19.75 9.89 3.26
C PHE A 55 18.35 10.10 3.81
N ARG A 56 17.47 9.12 3.63
CA ARG A 56 16.11 9.13 4.17
C ARG A 56 15.83 7.82 4.89
N PHE A 57 15.27 7.96 6.06
CA PHE A 57 14.76 6.85 6.88
C PHE A 57 13.30 7.14 7.22
N GLY A 58 12.44 6.14 7.13
CA GLY A 58 11.03 6.31 7.43
C GLY A 58 10.43 5.10 8.14
N ILE A 59 9.50 5.38 9.03
CA ILE A 59 8.67 4.38 9.68
C ILE A 59 7.22 4.77 9.45
N THR A 60 6.40 3.80 9.03
CA THR A 60 4.97 4.02 8.81
C THR A 60 4.18 2.86 9.41
N LEU A 61 3.17 3.19 10.18
CA LEU A 61 2.20 2.25 10.73
C LEU A 61 0.85 2.51 10.05
N ARG A 62 0.26 1.48 9.46
CA ARG A 62 -0.94 1.59 8.63
C ARG A 62 -2.07 0.71 9.14
N ASN A 63 -3.30 1.17 8.87
CA ASN A 63 -4.53 0.43 9.14
C ASN A 63 -4.73 0.07 10.61
N ILE A 64 -4.38 0.96 11.53
CA ILE A 64 -4.68 0.79 12.94
C ILE A 64 -6.14 1.16 13.17
N GLY A 65 -6.96 0.25 13.65
CA GLY A 65 -8.37 0.53 13.91
C GLY A 65 -9.06 -0.61 14.62
N PRO A 66 -10.29 -0.37 15.10
CA PRO A 66 -11.10 -1.42 15.70
C PRO A 66 -11.58 -2.42 14.64
N SER A 67 -11.93 -3.60 15.09
CA SER A 67 -12.65 -4.58 14.27
C SER A 67 -14.06 -4.09 13.92
N PHE A 68 -14.54 -4.44 12.76
CA PHE A 68 -15.90 -4.17 12.29
C PHE A 68 -16.44 -5.37 11.52
N GLY A 69 -17.77 -5.45 11.38
CA GLY A 69 -18.40 -6.60 10.75
C GLY A 69 -19.54 -6.18 9.84
N TYR A 70 -19.95 -7.11 8.99
CA TYR A 70 -21.12 -6.92 8.14
C TYR A 70 -22.40 -6.89 8.94
N LYS A 71 -23.30 -5.99 8.57
CA LYS A 71 -24.67 -5.84 9.11
C LYS A 71 -25.64 -5.72 7.94
N GLY A 72 -26.88 -6.15 8.14
CA GLY A 72 -27.94 -6.01 7.15
C GLY A 72 -28.84 -7.24 7.09
N ASP A 73 -29.92 -7.12 6.33
CA ASP A 73 -30.98 -8.14 6.24
C ASP A 73 -30.51 -9.44 5.57
N GLY A 74 -29.39 -9.43 4.86
CA GLY A 74 -28.78 -10.62 4.29
C GLY A 74 -28.26 -11.62 5.33
N LEU A 75 -28.22 -11.26 6.62
CA LEU A 75 -27.91 -12.14 7.74
C LEU A 75 -29.15 -12.77 8.37
N ALA A 76 -30.35 -12.41 7.92
CA ALA A 76 -31.58 -12.97 8.42
C ALA A 76 -31.83 -14.36 7.81
N VAL A 77 -32.00 -15.35 8.67
CA VAL A 77 -32.32 -16.73 8.28
C VAL A 77 -33.66 -17.11 8.89
N VAL A 78 -34.56 -17.61 8.04
CA VAL A 78 -35.86 -18.12 8.49
C VAL A 78 -35.69 -19.62 8.82
N MET A 79 -35.95 -19.97 10.07
CA MET A 79 -35.89 -21.37 10.53
C MET A 79 -37.23 -21.81 11.09
N PRO A 80 -37.68 -23.04 10.76
CA PRO A 80 -38.85 -23.61 11.43
C PRO A 80 -38.53 -23.86 12.92
N VAL A 81 -39.46 -23.54 13.79
CA VAL A 81 -39.33 -23.84 15.21
C VAL A 81 -39.98 -25.21 15.49
N ASP A 82 -39.27 -26.04 16.19
CA ASP A 82 -39.49 -27.51 16.34
C ASP A 82 -40.83 -27.92 16.95
N TRP A 83 -41.69 -27.05 17.37
CA TRP A 83 -42.96 -27.34 18.04
C TRP A 83 -44.15 -26.59 17.43
N GLY A 84 -44.11 -26.21 16.17
CA GLY A 84 -45.25 -25.51 15.56
C GLY A 84 -45.13 -25.22 14.09
N THR A 85 -46.24 -24.84 13.49
CA THR A 85 -46.36 -24.41 12.08
C THR A 85 -45.73 -23.02 11.81
N TYR A 86 -44.92 -22.49 12.75
CA TYR A 86 -44.41 -21.13 12.69
C TYR A 86 -42.91 -21.12 12.32
N ALA A 87 -42.57 -20.26 11.41
CA ALA A 87 -41.16 -19.95 11.08
C ALA A 87 -40.74 -18.64 11.77
N ASN A 88 -39.61 -18.64 12.45
CA ASN A 88 -39.03 -17.45 13.05
C ASN A 88 -37.80 -16.97 12.24
N THR A 89 -37.66 -15.67 12.16
CA THR A 89 -36.50 -15.04 11.55
C THR A 89 -35.42 -14.82 12.60
N PHE A 90 -34.26 -15.43 12.39
CA PHE A 90 -33.08 -15.27 13.25
C PHE A 90 -32.02 -14.44 12.51
N ASN A 91 -31.45 -13.46 13.18
CA ASN A 91 -30.30 -12.72 12.67
C ASN A 91 -29.01 -13.46 13.06
N VAL A 92 -28.30 -13.96 12.06
CA VAL A 92 -26.98 -14.55 12.25
C VAL A 92 -25.98 -13.43 12.48
N ARG A 93 -25.14 -13.55 13.50
CA ARG A 93 -24.09 -12.57 13.78
C ARG A 93 -22.92 -12.82 12.83
N ALA A 94 -22.57 -11.83 12.00
CA ALA A 94 -21.34 -11.87 11.22
C ALA A 94 -20.12 -11.79 12.15
N GLN A 95 -19.07 -12.52 11.82
CA GLN A 95 -17.79 -12.39 12.50
C GLN A 95 -17.19 -11.01 12.21
N ALA A 96 -16.68 -10.36 13.24
CA ALA A 96 -15.94 -9.13 13.08
C ALA A 96 -14.57 -9.42 12.44
N PHE A 97 -14.10 -8.53 11.60
CA PHE A 97 -12.78 -8.58 10.98
C PHE A 97 -12.06 -7.23 11.16
N GLU A 98 -10.75 -7.26 11.04
CA GLU A 98 -9.89 -6.10 11.13
C GLU A 98 -9.21 -5.87 9.79
N LEU A 99 -8.88 -4.63 9.48
CA LEU A 99 -7.99 -4.35 8.36
C LEU A 99 -6.56 -4.80 8.72
N PRO A 100 -5.81 -5.39 7.76
CA PRO A 100 -4.46 -5.85 8.03
C PRO A 100 -3.56 -4.66 8.42
N THR A 101 -3.16 -4.65 9.70
CA THR A 101 -2.20 -3.68 10.20
C THR A 101 -0.82 -3.96 9.62
N GLN A 102 -0.12 -2.92 9.21
CA GLN A 102 1.20 -3.00 8.58
C GLN A 102 2.16 -2.03 9.25
N LEU A 103 3.34 -2.54 9.64
CA LEU A 103 4.49 -1.73 10.01
C LEU A 103 5.47 -1.74 8.85
N ALA A 104 5.77 -0.57 8.27
CA ALA A 104 6.78 -0.43 7.23
C ALA A 104 7.96 0.39 7.74
N ILE A 105 9.17 -0.12 7.54
CA ILE A 105 10.43 0.57 7.83
C ILE A 105 11.22 0.65 6.54
N GLY A 106 11.55 1.85 6.11
CA GLY A 106 12.26 2.09 4.86
C GLY A 106 13.47 2.98 5.04
N LEU A 107 14.49 2.71 4.24
CA LEU A 107 15.66 3.55 4.13
C LEU A 107 16.03 3.73 2.67
N SER A 108 16.56 4.90 2.34
CA SER A 108 17.09 5.17 1.00
C SER A 108 18.26 6.13 1.04
N LYS A 109 19.16 5.98 0.07
CA LYS A 109 20.29 6.87 -0.11
C LYS A 109 20.42 7.25 -1.57
N ASP A 110 20.60 8.56 -1.79
CA ASP A 110 20.86 9.14 -3.10
C ASP A 110 22.37 9.34 -3.29
N PHE A 111 22.87 8.96 -4.45
CA PHE A 111 24.24 9.20 -4.91
C PHE A 111 24.17 10.11 -6.13
N SER A 112 24.56 11.38 -5.95
CA SER A 112 24.59 12.35 -7.04
C SER A 112 25.87 12.20 -7.86
N MET A 113 25.72 12.21 -9.17
CA MET A 113 26.82 12.12 -10.13
C MET A 113 26.87 13.37 -11.02
N PRO A 114 28.01 13.68 -11.66
CA PRO A 114 28.12 14.79 -12.61
C PRO A 114 27.09 14.66 -13.74
N GLY A 115 26.61 15.79 -14.29
CA GLY A 115 25.70 15.79 -15.43
C GLY A 115 24.22 15.62 -15.08
N LYS A 116 23.78 16.02 -13.87
CA LYS A 116 22.40 15.89 -13.37
C LYS A 116 21.94 14.44 -13.36
N GLN A 117 22.83 13.53 -12.98
CA GLN A 117 22.54 12.12 -12.83
C GLN A 117 22.46 11.79 -11.34
N LYS A 118 21.56 10.83 -10.99
CA LYS A 118 21.40 10.39 -9.61
C LYS A 118 21.05 8.90 -9.57
N VAL A 119 21.75 8.17 -8.71
CA VAL A 119 21.38 6.79 -8.35
C VAL A 119 20.80 6.82 -6.95
N THR A 120 19.62 6.22 -6.78
CA THR A 120 19.00 6.01 -5.48
C THR A 120 18.98 4.51 -5.19
N VAL A 121 19.47 4.12 -4.02
CA VAL A 121 19.34 2.75 -3.51
C VAL A 121 18.37 2.79 -2.33
N ALA A 122 17.43 1.87 -2.29
CA ALA A 122 16.42 1.81 -1.25
C ALA A 122 16.19 0.39 -0.76
N GLY A 123 15.90 0.27 0.53
CA GLY A 123 15.45 -0.96 1.18
C GLY A 123 14.21 -0.69 2.02
N ASN A 124 13.30 -1.64 2.04
CA ASN A 124 12.07 -1.56 2.80
C ASN A 124 11.74 -2.91 3.43
N PHE A 125 11.34 -2.88 4.69
CA PHE A 125 10.79 -4.00 5.43
C PHE A 125 9.33 -3.71 5.76
N ILE A 126 8.45 -4.66 5.51
CA ILE A 126 7.02 -4.56 5.83
C ILE A 126 6.66 -5.78 6.67
N SER A 127 6.27 -5.54 7.92
CA SER A 127 5.64 -6.54 8.76
C SER A 127 4.12 -6.45 8.64
N ASN A 128 3.47 -7.58 8.44
CA ASN A 128 2.04 -7.68 8.20
C ASN A 128 1.37 -8.56 9.26
N SER A 129 0.25 -8.12 9.85
CA SER A 129 -0.46 -8.90 10.88
C SER A 129 -1.05 -10.22 10.37
N PHE A 130 -1.42 -10.30 9.07
CA PHE A 130 -2.12 -11.47 8.50
C PHE A 130 -1.42 -12.09 7.29
N LYS A 131 -0.27 -11.55 6.90
CA LYS A 131 0.53 -12.03 5.78
C LYS A 131 1.98 -12.18 6.19
N LYS A 132 2.76 -12.85 5.36
CA LYS A 132 4.22 -12.97 5.55
C LYS A 132 4.88 -11.60 5.53
N ASP A 133 5.95 -11.46 6.32
CA ASP A 133 6.78 -10.29 6.28
C ASP A 133 7.51 -10.17 4.95
N GLN A 134 7.69 -8.95 4.48
CA GLN A 134 8.27 -8.66 3.18
C GLN A 134 9.50 -7.78 3.31
N PHE A 135 10.59 -8.19 2.67
CA PHE A 135 11.76 -7.36 2.41
C PHE A 135 11.79 -6.96 0.94
N THR A 136 12.03 -5.69 0.66
CA THR A 136 12.20 -5.21 -0.70
C THR A 136 13.48 -4.40 -0.79
N VAL A 137 14.31 -4.71 -1.78
CA VAL A 137 15.50 -3.92 -2.12
C VAL A 137 15.34 -3.44 -3.54
N GLY A 138 15.70 -2.20 -3.80
CA GLY A 138 15.58 -1.62 -5.13
C GLY A 138 16.57 -0.49 -5.39
N GLY A 139 16.70 -0.18 -6.66
CA GLY A 139 17.49 0.94 -7.13
C GLY A 139 16.76 1.71 -8.21
N GLN A 140 17.07 2.99 -8.30
CA GLN A 140 16.57 3.88 -9.33
C GLN A 140 17.74 4.69 -9.89
N TYR A 141 17.81 4.75 -11.21
CA TYR A 141 18.70 5.67 -11.92
C TYR A 141 17.88 6.80 -12.53
N ASN A 142 18.27 8.02 -12.23
CA ASN A 142 17.70 9.25 -12.77
C ASN A 142 18.70 9.92 -13.71
N PHE A 143 18.29 10.15 -14.93
CA PHE A 143 19.06 10.86 -15.94
C PHE A 143 18.40 12.20 -16.30
N ARG A 144 19.07 13.31 -15.97
CA ARG A 144 18.66 14.67 -16.26
C ARG A 144 17.26 15.07 -15.75
N ASP A 145 16.76 14.39 -14.71
CA ASP A 145 15.39 14.59 -14.19
C ASP A 145 14.27 14.37 -15.22
N GLN A 146 14.59 13.67 -16.31
CA GLN A 146 13.64 13.33 -17.38
C GLN A 146 13.42 11.83 -17.48
N PHE A 147 14.47 11.02 -17.39
CA PHE A 147 14.39 9.57 -17.50
C PHE A 147 14.71 8.92 -16.18
N PHE A 148 13.80 8.10 -15.70
CA PHE A 148 13.97 7.31 -14.49
C PHE A 148 13.81 5.85 -14.85
N VAL A 149 14.81 5.04 -14.54
CA VAL A 149 14.74 3.59 -14.64
C VAL A 149 14.86 3.02 -13.24
N ARG A 150 13.98 2.09 -12.89
CA ARG A 150 13.95 1.49 -11.55
C ARG A 150 13.83 -0.01 -11.64
N GLY A 151 14.45 -0.68 -10.67
CA GLY A 151 14.35 -2.11 -10.49
C GLY A 151 14.30 -2.45 -9.02
N SER A 152 13.55 -3.45 -8.66
CA SER A 152 13.43 -3.92 -7.28
C SER A 152 13.20 -5.41 -7.23
N TYR A 153 13.49 -5.99 -6.08
CA TYR A 153 13.21 -7.39 -5.79
C TYR A 153 12.54 -7.50 -4.42
N ALA A 154 11.42 -8.21 -4.36
CA ALA A 154 10.67 -8.47 -3.15
C ALA A 154 10.92 -9.91 -2.66
N PHE A 155 11.37 -10.03 -1.41
CA PHE A 155 11.59 -11.29 -0.69
C PHE A 155 10.49 -11.43 0.37
N PHE A 156 9.96 -12.64 0.52
CA PHE A 156 9.02 -12.98 1.59
C PHE A 156 9.63 -14.05 2.49
N ASP A 157 9.34 -13.99 3.79
CA ASP A 157 9.81 -15.00 4.73
C ASP A 157 9.04 -16.32 4.53
N ASN A 158 9.70 -17.30 3.93
CA ASN A 158 9.13 -18.62 3.62
C ASN A 158 9.42 -19.68 4.71
N ARG A 159 9.87 -19.28 5.91
CA ARG A 159 10.35 -20.24 6.93
C ARG A 159 9.32 -21.21 7.46
N LEU A 160 8.02 -20.93 7.29
CA LEU A 160 6.96 -21.72 7.91
C LEU A 160 6.17 -22.62 6.95
N ASP A 161 6.21 -22.40 5.62
CA ASP A 161 5.43 -23.17 4.67
C ASP A 161 6.23 -23.48 3.39
N GLY A 162 6.70 -24.68 3.26
CA GLY A 162 7.51 -25.14 2.12
C GLY A 162 6.82 -25.11 0.74
N LEU A 163 5.58 -24.67 0.63
CA LEU A 163 4.78 -24.73 -0.62
C LEU A 163 4.05 -23.42 -0.99
N ALA A 164 3.97 -22.43 -0.11
CA ALA A 164 3.25 -21.20 -0.41
C ALA A 164 4.22 -20.09 -0.86
N THR A 165 4.50 -20.02 -2.15
CA THR A 165 5.17 -18.87 -2.76
C THR A 165 4.18 -17.72 -2.88
N GLU A 166 4.47 -16.57 -2.25
CA GLU A 166 3.64 -15.38 -2.41
C GLU A 166 3.62 -14.94 -3.88
N ALA A 167 2.43 -14.68 -4.40
CA ALA A 167 2.22 -14.31 -5.80
C ALA A 167 3.02 -13.08 -6.24
N LEU A 168 3.32 -12.17 -5.31
CA LEU A 168 4.03 -10.92 -5.54
C LEU A 168 5.53 -11.00 -5.22
N SER A 169 6.06 -12.20 -4.96
CA SER A 169 7.50 -12.42 -4.79
C SER A 169 8.21 -12.31 -6.12
N GLY A 170 9.35 -11.63 -6.15
CA GLY A 170 10.19 -11.58 -7.34
C GLY A 170 10.55 -10.17 -7.80
N PRO A 171 11.09 -10.07 -9.02
CA PRO A 171 11.56 -8.82 -9.57
C PRO A 171 10.43 -7.94 -10.10
N ALA A 172 10.62 -6.63 -9.97
CA ALA A 172 9.81 -5.61 -10.61
C ALA A 172 10.73 -4.57 -11.25
N MET A 173 10.32 -4.05 -12.39
CA MET A 173 11.04 -3.01 -13.11
C MET A 173 10.07 -1.97 -13.63
N GLY A 174 10.58 -0.76 -13.85
CA GLY A 174 9.76 0.31 -14.39
C GLY A 174 10.59 1.47 -14.90
N PHE A 175 9.97 2.28 -15.72
CA PHE A 175 10.54 3.53 -16.16
C PHE A 175 9.53 4.66 -16.08
N THR A 176 10.05 5.88 -15.92
CA THR A 176 9.27 7.12 -15.98
C THR A 176 9.93 8.03 -16.97
N PHE A 177 9.15 8.63 -17.84
CA PHE A 177 9.58 9.72 -18.70
C PHE A 177 8.88 10.99 -18.27
N LYS A 178 9.66 12.03 -17.94
CA LYS A 178 9.16 13.36 -17.60
C LYS A 178 9.57 14.39 -18.65
N THR A 179 8.63 15.16 -19.14
CA THR A 179 8.89 16.24 -20.10
C THR A 179 8.23 17.53 -19.62
N PRO A 180 8.90 18.68 -19.72
CA PRO A 180 8.28 19.96 -19.42
C PRO A 180 7.16 20.26 -20.43
N MET A 181 6.01 20.69 -19.94
CA MET A 181 4.84 21.07 -20.73
C MET A 181 4.45 22.52 -20.38
N GLY A 182 5.31 23.46 -20.76
CA GLY A 182 5.19 24.87 -20.40
C GLY A 182 6.20 25.33 -19.37
N ALA A 183 5.95 26.48 -18.72
CA ALA A 183 6.90 27.12 -17.82
C ALA A 183 6.97 26.46 -16.42
N THR A 184 5.86 25.89 -15.94
CA THR A 184 5.73 25.34 -14.58
C THR A 184 5.26 23.88 -14.55
N THR A 185 4.58 23.41 -15.59
CA THR A 185 3.97 22.10 -15.65
C THR A 185 4.92 21.06 -16.24
N LYS A 186 4.98 19.87 -15.65
CA LYS A 186 5.68 18.71 -16.21
C LYS A 186 4.69 17.56 -16.41
N PHE A 187 4.75 16.96 -17.58
CA PHE A 187 4.05 15.73 -17.91
C PHE A 187 4.93 14.53 -17.57
N ALA A 188 4.35 13.53 -16.93
CA ALA A 188 5.02 12.28 -16.60
C ALA A 188 4.27 11.10 -17.18
N LEU A 189 4.98 10.19 -17.82
CA LEU A 189 4.50 8.88 -18.25
C LEU A 189 5.24 7.80 -17.47
N ASP A 190 4.50 6.98 -16.77
CA ASP A 190 5.03 5.89 -15.97
C ASP A 190 4.65 4.53 -16.56
N TYR A 191 5.60 3.61 -16.61
CA TYR A 191 5.34 2.21 -16.90
C TYR A 191 6.05 1.34 -15.88
N GLY A 192 5.34 0.33 -15.39
CA GLY A 192 5.86 -0.66 -14.47
C GLY A 192 5.47 -2.08 -14.88
N TYR A 193 6.38 -3.01 -14.66
CA TYR A 193 6.15 -4.43 -14.83
C TYR A 193 6.64 -5.18 -13.60
N ARG A 194 5.80 -6.05 -13.05
CA ARG A 194 6.14 -6.94 -11.94
C ARG A 194 5.90 -8.37 -12.37
N LEU A 195 6.93 -9.19 -12.26
CA LEU A 195 6.80 -10.64 -12.38
C LEU A 195 6.01 -11.17 -11.18
N THR A 196 5.08 -12.07 -11.45
CA THR A 196 4.30 -12.76 -10.41
C THR A 196 4.54 -14.26 -10.53
N ASN A 197 4.60 -14.95 -9.40
CA ASN A 197 4.68 -16.41 -9.33
C ASN A 197 3.29 -17.05 -9.46
N THR A 198 2.47 -16.57 -10.37
CA THR A 198 1.13 -17.08 -10.66
C THR A 198 1.03 -17.50 -12.12
N ALA A 199 -0.01 -18.26 -12.44
CA ALA A 199 -0.32 -18.68 -13.82
C ALA A 199 -0.55 -17.50 -14.80
N PHE A 200 -0.70 -16.27 -14.31
CA PHE A 200 -1.02 -15.08 -15.09
C PHE A 200 0.19 -14.25 -15.55
N GLY A 201 1.41 -14.69 -15.26
CA GLY A 201 2.63 -14.21 -15.90
C GLY A 201 3.16 -12.83 -15.50
N GLY A 202 2.39 -11.93 -14.90
CA GLY A 202 2.87 -10.62 -14.45
C GLY A 202 1.81 -9.52 -14.46
N ILE A 203 2.15 -8.39 -13.82
CA ILE A 203 1.28 -7.22 -13.72
C ILE A 203 1.93 -6.05 -14.45
N HIS A 204 1.20 -5.47 -15.40
CA HIS A 204 1.56 -4.24 -16.09
C HIS A 204 0.84 -3.06 -15.46
N THR A 205 1.55 -1.97 -15.22
CA THR A 205 0.99 -0.73 -14.68
C THR A 205 1.37 0.42 -15.60
N VAL A 206 0.41 1.20 -16.02
CA VAL A 206 0.61 2.45 -16.79
C VAL A 206 0.06 3.59 -15.97
N GLY A 207 0.82 4.66 -15.85
CA GLY A 207 0.43 5.87 -15.13
C GLY A 207 0.71 7.13 -15.93
N ILE A 208 -0.14 8.12 -15.77
CA ILE A 208 0.04 9.47 -16.32
C ILE A 208 -0.02 10.45 -15.17
N GLY A 209 0.96 11.34 -15.07
CA GLY A 209 1.05 12.36 -14.05
C GLY A 209 1.22 13.76 -14.64
N LEU A 210 0.66 14.74 -13.96
CA LEU A 210 0.87 16.16 -14.23
C LEU A 210 1.39 16.80 -12.93
N ASP A 211 2.62 17.32 -12.97
CA ASP A 211 3.22 18.12 -11.89
C ASP A 211 2.99 19.60 -12.25
N LEU A 212 2.24 20.34 -11.43
CA LEU A 212 1.88 21.75 -11.62
C LEU A 212 2.85 22.68 -10.90
#